data_3698f80888b1738cb7fcb782e4bfa605
#
_entry.id   3698f80888b1738cb7fcb782e4bfa605
#
_cell.length_a   1.000
_cell.length_b   1.000
_cell.length_c   1.000
_cell.angle_alpha   90.00
_cell.angle_beta   90.00
_cell.angle_gamma   90.00
#
_symmetry.space_group_name_H-M   'P 1'
#
loop_
_entity.id
_entity.type
_entity.pdbx_description
1 polymer ?
#
loop_
_entity_poly.entity_id
_entity_poly.type
_entity_poly.pdbx_seq_one_letter_code
_entity_poly.pdbx_strand_id
1 'polypeptide(L)'
;IKFYSSLPALYRSTDYRPVWVGDNGPKPGCRDMAEAVRNSYKEGLDPEKYNLKEIDYTLARVQSASASGKLPPPELLADLDLLLSNSFLRYASDLLYGQISPAQIDLELVFGERPVDLNALLISAVNDNRIEQTLAGLLPEYPVYGRLKTALAEYRGYEAGGGWKPIPGGDKLRKGARGERVTALKERLVATGELDGSELANNVFDAAVEQAVRKYQETNGLYVDGVVGDSTLESLNVPAGERVNQIVLTLERWRMLPRSLGPRFVLVNIANYHLYAVQDN
;
A
#
# COMPACT_ATOMS: atom_id res chain seq x y z
N ILE A 1 -19.81 -1.20 -9.42
CA ILE A 1 -20.47 0.00 -8.86
C ILE A 1 -19.78 0.25 -7.55
N LYS A 2 -18.97 1.32 -7.46
CA LYS A 2 -18.42 1.75 -6.18
C LYS A 2 -19.59 2.25 -5.34
N PHE A 3 -19.90 1.58 -4.27
CA PHE A 3 -20.94 1.99 -3.31
C PHE A 3 -20.41 3.19 -2.50
N TYR A 4 -20.40 4.36 -3.12
CA TYR A 4 -20.34 5.56 -2.33
C TYR A 4 -21.74 5.75 -1.70
N SER A 5 -21.86 5.48 -0.40
CA SER A 5 -22.90 6.13 0.35
C SER A 5 -22.72 7.63 0.08
N SER A 6 -23.73 8.24 -0.54
CA SER A 6 -23.59 9.65 -0.91
C SER A 6 -23.59 10.52 0.35
N LEU A 7 -22.81 11.59 0.39
CA LEU A 7 -22.88 12.59 1.46
C LEU A 7 -24.34 12.99 1.81
N PRO A 8 -25.25 13.16 0.83
CA PRO A 8 -26.65 13.39 1.14
C PRO A 8 -27.33 12.29 1.97
N ALA A 9 -26.97 11.03 1.80
CA ALA A 9 -27.54 9.95 2.61
C ALA A 9 -26.96 9.97 4.04
N LEU A 10 -25.66 10.24 4.19
CA LEU A 10 -25.03 10.44 5.49
C LEU A 10 -25.74 11.53 6.29
N TYR A 11 -25.87 12.75 5.71
CA TYR A 11 -26.42 13.89 6.44
C TYR A 11 -27.94 13.78 6.67
N ARG A 12 -28.69 13.09 5.81
CA ARG A 12 -30.07 12.73 6.15
C ARG A 12 -30.17 11.82 7.37
N SER A 13 -29.24 10.87 7.52
CA SER A 13 -29.24 9.95 8.68
C SER A 13 -28.89 10.63 10.01
N THR A 14 -28.26 11.81 9.96
CA THR A 14 -27.90 12.61 11.14
C THR A 14 -28.84 13.83 11.34
N ASP A 15 -29.98 13.90 10.64
CA ASP A 15 -30.85 15.09 10.63
C ASP A 15 -30.06 16.37 10.28
N TYR A 16 -29.14 16.27 9.31
CA TYR A 16 -28.23 17.35 8.87
C TYR A 16 -27.32 17.91 9.99
N ARG A 17 -27.10 17.17 11.05
CA ARG A 17 -26.13 17.53 12.08
C ARG A 17 -24.71 17.21 11.61
N PRO A 18 -23.73 18.08 11.92
CA PRO A 18 -22.33 17.81 11.62
C PRO A 18 -21.84 16.53 12.30
N VAL A 19 -20.98 15.80 11.62
CA VAL A 19 -20.39 14.55 12.13
C VAL A 19 -19.09 14.83 12.90
N TRP A 20 -18.23 15.68 12.33
CA TRP A 20 -16.89 15.98 12.84
C TRP A 20 -16.81 17.22 13.72
N VAL A 21 -17.90 17.98 13.81
CA VAL A 21 -17.96 19.22 14.56
C VAL A 21 -18.99 19.09 15.68
N GLY A 22 -18.65 19.56 16.88
CA GLY A 22 -19.53 19.67 18.04
C GLY A 22 -19.72 21.12 18.44
N ASP A 23 -20.45 21.36 19.55
CA ASP A 23 -20.79 22.69 20.07
C ASP A 23 -19.52 23.53 20.38
N ASN A 24 -18.42 22.87 20.72
CA ASN A 24 -17.15 23.52 21.10
C ASN A 24 -16.13 23.55 19.92
N GLY A 25 -16.56 23.27 18.68
CA GLY A 25 -15.71 23.24 17.52
C GLY A 25 -15.34 21.82 17.05
N PRO A 26 -14.23 21.66 16.29
CA PRO A 26 -13.85 20.37 15.71
C PRO A 26 -13.57 19.30 16.78
N LYS A 27 -14.07 18.08 16.55
CA LYS A 27 -13.79 16.91 17.38
C LYS A 27 -12.32 16.44 17.16
N PRO A 28 -11.71 15.73 18.13
CA PRO A 28 -10.35 15.21 18.01
C PRO A 28 -10.13 14.37 16.75
N GLY A 29 -11.10 13.55 16.36
CA GLY A 29 -11.07 12.71 15.17
C GLY A 29 -10.77 13.44 13.84
N CYS A 30 -10.93 14.78 13.78
CA CYS A 30 -10.53 15.55 12.60
C CYS A 30 -9.04 15.44 12.30
N ARG A 31 -8.19 15.48 13.34
CA ARG A 31 -6.73 15.32 13.20
C ARG A 31 -6.36 13.88 12.91
N ASP A 32 -7.04 12.93 13.56
CA ASP A 32 -6.80 11.50 13.35
C ASP A 32 -7.14 11.12 11.91
N MET A 33 -8.19 11.70 11.32
CA MET A 33 -8.53 11.49 9.92
C MET A 33 -7.48 12.08 8.97
N ALA A 34 -6.98 13.29 9.23
CA ALA A 34 -5.90 13.88 8.44
C ALA A 34 -4.64 13.00 8.47
N GLU A 35 -4.29 12.47 9.65
CA GLU A 35 -3.14 11.57 9.80
C GLU A 35 -3.38 10.23 9.11
N ALA A 36 -4.58 9.66 9.20
CA ALA A 36 -4.95 8.44 8.49
C ALA A 36 -4.85 8.61 6.97
N VAL A 37 -5.33 9.74 6.43
CA VAL A 37 -5.19 10.07 5.00
C VAL A 37 -3.71 10.22 4.63
N ARG A 38 -2.93 10.94 5.43
CA ARG A 38 -1.49 11.11 5.21
C ARG A 38 -0.78 9.76 5.15
N ASN A 39 -1.15 8.83 6.03
CA ASN A 39 -0.59 7.49 6.09
C ASN A 39 -1.12 6.53 5.01
N SER A 40 -2.10 6.93 4.18
CA SER A 40 -2.65 6.07 3.12
C SER A 40 -1.60 5.61 2.11
N TYR A 41 -0.51 6.37 1.93
CA TYR A 41 0.61 5.96 1.09
C TYR A 41 1.23 4.63 1.54
N LYS A 42 1.19 4.29 2.83
CA LYS A 42 1.68 3.01 3.37
C LYS A 42 0.88 1.81 2.86
N GLU A 43 -0.34 2.08 2.40
CA GLU A 43 -1.23 1.11 1.75
C GLU A 43 -1.08 1.10 0.22
N GLY A 44 -0.10 1.82 -0.33
CA GLY A 44 0.04 2.01 -1.77
C GLY A 44 -1.04 2.89 -2.39
N LEU A 45 -1.69 3.73 -1.58
CA LEU A 45 -2.72 4.67 -2.01
C LEU A 45 -2.16 6.09 -2.04
N ASP A 46 -2.68 6.92 -2.94
CA ASP A 46 -2.28 8.31 -3.08
C ASP A 46 -3.09 9.20 -2.12
N PRO A 47 -2.47 9.85 -1.11
CA PRO A 47 -3.17 10.71 -0.16
C PRO A 47 -3.96 11.86 -0.82
N GLU A 48 -3.50 12.36 -1.98
CA GLU A 48 -4.16 13.46 -2.69
C GLU A 48 -5.53 13.04 -3.27
N LYS A 49 -5.74 11.75 -3.51
CA LYS A 49 -7.07 11.23 -3.89
C LYS A 49 -8.10 11.35 -2.76
N TYR A 50 -7.65 11.58 -1.54
CA TYR A 50 -8.48 11.75 -0.35
C TYR A 50 -8.40 13.19 0.19
N ASN A 51 -8.05 14.14 -0.67
CA ASN A 51 -8.04 15.58 -0.42
C ASN A 51 -7.08 16.02 0.72
N LEU A 52 -5.89 15.40 0.82
CA LEU A 52 -4.95 15.69 1.92
C LEU A 52 -4.61 17.19 2.01
N LYS A 53 -4.29 17.83 0.87
CA LYS A 53 -3.94 19.26 0.84
C LYS A 53 -5.08 20.15 1.32
N GLU A 54 -6.29 19.86 0.89
CA GLU A 54 -7.49 20.60 1.27
C GLU A 54 -7.81 20.40 2.76
N ILE A 55 -7.62 19.18 3.28
CA ILE A 55 -7.78 18.85 4.71
C ILE A 55 -6.76 19.66 5.51
N ASP A 56 -5.47 19.60 5.19
CA ASP A 56 -4.41 20.31 5.91
C ASP A 56 -4.64 21.83 5.88
N TYR A 57 -4.98 22.37 4.72
CA TYR A 57 -5.30 23.79 4.56
C TYR A 57 -6.49 24.21 5.41
N THR A 58 -7.58 23.46 5.38
CA THR A 58 -8.81 23.77 6.11
C THR A 58 -8.60 23.65 7.63
N LEU A 59 -7.90 22.60 8.08
CA LEU A 59 -7.54 22.42 9.49
C LEU A 59 -6.65 23.57 10.00
N ALA A 60 -5.67 24.02 9.22
CA ALA A 60 -4.83 25.16 9.60
C ALA A 60 -5.64 26.45 9.75
N ARG A 61 -6.60 26.72 8.86
CA ARG A 61 -7.51 27.87 8.98
C ARG A 61 -8.39 27.80 10.22
N VAL A 62 -8.94 26.61 10.49
CA VAL A 62 -9.75 26.37 11.70
C VAL A 62 -8.92 26.60 12.95
N GLN A 63 -7.70 26.09 13.02
CA GLN A 63 -6.78 26.31 14.16
C GLN A 63 -6.44 27.79 14.36
N SER A 64 -6.14 28.50 13.26
CA SER A 64 -5.85 29.93 13.34
C SER A 64 -7.03 30.75 13.85
N ALA A 65 -8.25 30.41 13.43
CA ALA A 65 -9.46 31.05 13.91
C ALA A 65 -9.68 30.76 15.42
N SER A 66 -9.48 29.51 15.84
CA SER A 66 -9.62 29.11 17.25
C SER A 66 -8.57 29.73 18.17
N ALA A 67 -7.35 30.00 17.67
CA ALA A 67 -6.28 30.62 18.44
C ALA A 67 -6.62 32.04 18.92
N SER A 68 -7.58 32.69 18.28
CA SER A 68 -8.12 34.02 18.73
C SER A 68 -9.11 33.91 19.89
N GLY A 69 -9.38 32.73 20.43
CA GLY A 69 -10.35 32.48 21.49
C GLY A 69 -11.81 32.54 21.02
N LYS A 70 -12.05 32.57 19.72
CA LYS A 70 -13.39 32.55 19.11
C LYS A 70 -13.64 31.22 18.40
N LEU A 71 -14.90 30.82 18.31
CA LEU A 71 -15.28 29.71 17.43
C LEU A 71 -14.97 30.09 15.97
N PRO A 72 -14.44 29.14 15.16
CA PRO A 72 -14.29 29.36 13.73
C PRO A 72 -15.63 29.68 13.06
N PRO A 73 -15.62 30.39 11.92
CA PRO A 73 -16.85 30.66 11.16
C PRO A 73 -17.61 29.38 10.84
N PRO A 74 -18.97 29.38 10.97
CA PRO A 74 -19.79 28.19 10.70
C PRO A 74 -19.57 27.59 9.30
N GLU A 75 -19.35 28.43 8.29
CA GLU A 75 -19.08 28.00 6.90
C GLU A 75 -17.78 27.20 6.83
N LEU A 76 -16.73 27.65 7.54
CA LEU A 76 -15.43 26.96 7.56
C LEU A 76 -15.55 25.61 8.29
N LEU A 77 -16.37 25.53 9.34
CA LEU A 77 -16.64 24.28 10.04
C LEU A 77 -17.48 23.31 9.19
N ALA A 78 -18.44 23.81 8.44
CA ALA A 78 -19.23 23.01 7.50
C ALA A 78 -18.36 22.47 6.35
N ASP A 79 -17.47 23.29 5.78
CA ASP A 79 -16.51 22.87 4.77
C ASP A 79 -15.60 21.75 5.29
N LEU A 80 -15.08 21.88 6.51
CA LEU A 80 -14.26 20.86 7.15
C LEU A 80 -15.04 19.54 7.33
N ASP A 81 -16.28 19.63 7.81
CA ASP A 81 -17.14 18.48 8.08
C ASP A 81 -17.45 17.69 6.79
N LEU A 82 -17.84 18.39 5.74
CA LEU A 82 -18.11 17.81 4.41
C LEU A 82 -16.84 17.18 3.81
N LEU A 83 -15.71 17.87 3.91
CA LEU A 83 -14.44 17.43 3.36
C LEU A 83 -13.95 16.15 4.03
N LEU A 84 -13.95 16.10 5.38
CA LEU A 84 -13.54 14.92 6.14
C LEU A 84 -14.50 13.74 5.92
N SER A 85 -15.81 13.99 5.87
CA SER A 85 -16.80 12.96 5.57
C SER A 85 -16.58 12.32 4.20
N ASN A 86 -16.39 13.16 3.16
CA ASN A 86 -16.10 12.68 1.81
C ASN A 86 -14.80 11.87 1.76
N SER A 87 -13.77 12.37 2.43
CA SER A 87 -12.45 11.73 2.46
C SER A 87 -12.48 10.39 3.19
N PHE A 88 -13.20 10.30 4.32
CA PHE A 88 -13.38 9.04 5.04
C PHE A 88 -14.12 8.01 4.20
N LEU A 89 -15.27 8.38 3.63
CA LEU A 89 -16.09 7.45 2.84
C LEU A 89 -15.34 6.91 1.63
N ARG A 90 -14.59 7.77 0.95
CA ARG A 90 -13.78 7.39 -0.20
C ARG A 90 -12.61 6.50 0.21
N TYR A 91 -11.87 6.87 1.25
CA TYR A 91 -10.73 6.11 1.73
C TYR A 91 -11.15 4.75 2.29
N ALA A 92 -12.20 4.71 3.11
CA ALA A 92 -12.77 3.47 3.64
C ALA A 92 -13.26 2.53 2.53
N SER A 93 -13.90 3.07 1.49
CA SER A 93 -14.31 2.31 0.32
C SER A 93 -13.11 1.69 -0.41
N ASP A 94 -12.04 2.48 -0.63
CA ASP A 94 -10.86 2.01 -1.34
C ASP A 94 -10.03 0.99 -0.52
N LEU A 95 -10.04 1.10 0.83
CA LEU A 95 -9.46 0.08 1.70
C LEU A 95 -10.22 -1.24 1.66
N LEU A 96 -11.55 -1.18 1.61
CA LEU A 96 -12.42 -2.35 1.70
C LEU A 96 -12.59 -3.09 0.38
N TYR A 97 -12.67 -2.34 -0.75
CA TYR A 97 -13.02 -2.90 -2.06
C TYR A 97 -11.97 -2.67 -3.14
N GLY A 98 -10.91 -1.94 -2.82
CA GLY A 98 -9.95 -1.43 -3.81
C GLY A 98 -10.49 -0.24 -4.62
N GLN A 99 -9.61 0.36 -5.42
CA GLN A 99 -9.93 1.52 -6.28
C GLN A 99 -10.61 1.10 -7.58
N ILE A 100 -10.39 -0.13 -8.03
CA ILE A 100 -10.89 -0.68 -9.28
C ILE A 100 -11.89 -1.80 -8.97
N SER A 101 -13.07 -1.75 -9.59
CA SER A 101 -14.03 -2.86 -9.44
C SER A 101 -13.48 -4.10 -10.16
N PRO A 102 -13.51 -5.31 -9.53
CA PRO A 102 -13.15 -6.56 -10.20
C PRO A 102 -13.85 -6.75 -11.54
N ALA A 103 -15.12 -6.42 -11.64
CA ALA A 103 -15.90 -6.48 -12.89
C ALA A 103 -15.39 -5.57 -14.02
N GLN A 104 -14.54 -4.58 -13.74
CA GLN A 104 -13.87 -3.76 -14.76
C GLN A 104 -12.63 -4.44 -15.34
N ILE A 105 -12.10 -5.44 -14.62
CA ILE A 105 -10.93 -6.22 -15.05
C ILE A 105 -11.40 -7.48 -15.79
N ASP A 106 -12.35 -8.19 -15.18
CA ASP A 106 -12.94 -9.40 -15.73
C ASP A 106 -14.38 -9.53 -15.24
N LEU A 107 -15.32 -9.68 -16.18
CA LEU A 107 -16.75 -9.79 -15.88
C LEU A 107 -17.10 -11.05 -15.07
N GLU A 108 -16.23 -12.06 -15.08
CA GLU A 108 -16.40 -13.31 -14.31
C GLU A 108 -15.89 -13.21 -12.88
N LEU A 109 -15.10 -12.17 -12.54
CA LEU A 109 -14.62 -11.94 -11.18
C LEU A 109 -15.70 -11.28 -10.32
N VAL A 110 -16.69 -12.07 -9.90
CA VAL A 110 -17.71 -11.65 -8.94
C VAL A 110 -17.40 -12.26 -7.58
N PHE A 111 -16.88 -11.47 -6.66
CA PHE A 111 -16.77 -11.87 -5.26
C PHE A 111 -18.09 -11.53 -4.55
N GLY A 112 -18.59 -12.46 -3.71
CA GLY A 112 -19.82 -12.24 -2.94
C GLY A 112 -19.70 -10.97 -2.09
N GLU A 113 -20.52 -9.97 -2.41
CA GLU A 113 -20.53 -8.69 -1.72
C GLU A 113 -21.12 -8.84 -0.32
N ARG A 114 -20.42 -8.38 0.69
CA ARG A 114 -20.99 -8.03 1.99
C ARG A 114 -21.03 -6.51 2.06
N PRO A 115 -22.16 -5.88 1.80
CA PRO A 115 -22.27 -4.42 1.85
C PRO A 115 -22.00 -3.96 3.30
N VAL A 116 -20.99 -3.12 3.48
CA VAL A 116 -20.71 -2.43 4.74
C VAL A 116 -21.38 -1.06 4.68
N ASP A 117 -22.16 -0.72 5.68
CA ASP A 117 -22.69 0.64 5.82
C ASP A 117 -21.58 1.58 6.28
N LEU A 118 -20.91 2.20 5.30
CA LEU A 118 -19.81 3.13 5.55
C LEU A 118 -20.28 4.41 6.26
N ASN A 119 -21.57 4.80 6.15
CA ASN A 119 -22.10 5.95 6.89
C ASN A 119 -22.22 5.64 8.37
N ALA A 120 -22.81 4.51 8.73
CA ALA A 120 -22.89 4.06 10.11
C ALA A 120 -21.48 3.88 10.70
N LEU A 121 -20.56 3.33 9.92
CA LEU A 121 -19.17 3.13 10.32
C LEU A 121 -18.46 4.45 10.61
N LEU A 122 -18.63 5.46 9.76
CA LEU A 122 -18.09 6.81 9.96
C LEU A 122 -18.63 7.43 11.25
N ILE A 123 -19.94 7.42 11.43
CA ILE A 123 -20.58 8.03 12.62
C ILE A 123 -20.05 7.37 13.90
N SER A 124 -19.98 6.03 13.93
CA SER A 124 -19.42 5.31 15.07
C SER A 124 -17.96 5.65 15.30
N ALA A 125 -17.13 5.62 14.26
CA ALA A 125 -15.70 5.92 14.34
C ALA A 125 -15.41 7.31 14.94
N VAL A 126 -16.19 8.32 14.54
CA VAL A 126 -16.04 9.69 15.07
C VAL A 126 -16.54 9.79 16.51
N ASN A 127 -17.70 9.19 16.82
CA ASN A 127 -18.27 9.25 18.17
C ASN A 127 -17.44 8.50 19.21
N ASP A 128 -16.85 7.37 18.81
CA ASP A 128 -16.00 6.53 19.67
C ASP A 128 -14.54 6.99 19.68
N ASN A 129 -14.18 7.99 18.87
CA ASN A 129 -12.81 8.47 18.64
C ASN A 129 -11.86 7.34 18.23
N ARG A 130 -12.27 6.52 17.25
CA ARG A 130 -11.56 5.32 16.79
C ARG A 130 -11.32 5.31 15.27
N ILE A 131 -10.96 6.45 14.69
CA ILE A 131 -10.79 6.60 13.23
C ILE A 131 -9.75 5.61 12.71
N GLU A 132 -8.56 5.60 13.30
CA GLU A 132 -7.45 4.75 12.86
C GLU A 132 -7.79 3.26 12.97
N GLN A 133 -8.32 2.81 14.12
CA GLN A 133 -8.69 1.42 14.35
C GLN A 133 -9.79 0.98 13.39
N THR A 134 -10.76 1.86 13.14
CA THR A 134 -11.86 1.57 12.21
C THR A 134 -11.35 1.37 10.80
N LEU A 135 -10.49 2.28 10.31
CA LEU A 135 -9.90 2.17 8.96
C LEU A 135 -8.97 0.95 8.85
N ALA A 136 -8.13 0.69 9.86
CA ALA A 136 -7.28 -0.50 9.91
C ALA A 136 -8.11 -1.80 9.87
N GLY A 137 -9.27 -1.79 10.52
CA GLY A 137 -10.21 -2.90 10.50
C GLY A 137 -10.84 -3.19 9.13
N LEU A 138 -10.67 -2.35 8.11
CA LEU A 138 -11.15 -2.58 6.75
C LEU A 138 -10.13 -3.31 5.86
N LEU A 139 -8.88 -3.38 6.28
CA LEU A 139 -7.81 -4.00 5.50
C LEU A 139 -7.98 -5.52 5.39
N PRO A 140 -7.44 -6.14 4.33
CA PRO A 140 -7.38 -7.60 4.21
C PRO A 140 -6.66 -8.25 5.39
N GLU A 141 -7.21 -9.35 5.92
CA GLU A 141 -6.65 -10.08 7.05
C GLU A 141 -5.53 -11.06 6.68
N TYR A 142 -5.14 -11.10 5.40
CA TYR A 142 -4.13 -12.03 4.91
C TYR A 142 -2.72 -11.62 5.36
N PRO A 143 -1.92 -12.53 5.94
CA PRO A 143 -0.54 -12.22 6.37
C PRO A 143 0.34 -11.69 5.23
N VAL A 144 0.08 -12.09 3.99
CA VAL A 144 0.79 -11.59 2.81
C VAL A 144 0.58 -10.09 2.59
N TYR A 145 -0.58 -9.55 2.94
CA TYR A 145 -0.86 -8.12 2.81
C TYR A 145 0.09 -7.29 3.68
N GLY A 146 0.31 -7.71 4.93
CA GLY A 146 1.29 -7.09 5.81
C GLY A 146 2.73 -7.17 5.26
N ARG A 147 3.13 -8.34 4.73
CA ARG A 147 4.45 -8.50 4.09
C ARG A 147 4.63 -7.60 2.87
N LEU A 148 3.60 -7.42 2.05
CA LEU A 148 3.63 -6.51 0.91
C LEU A 148 3.79 -5.04 1.33
N LYS A 149 3.17 -4.62 2.43
CA LYS A 149 3.36 -3.27 3.00
C LYS A 149 4.81 -3.06 3.47
N THR A 150 5.41 -4.04 4.13
CA THR A 150 6.82 -4.00 4.50
C THR A 150 7.70 -3.88 3.28
N ALA A 151 7.50 -4.73 2.27
CA ALA A 151 8.23 -4.65 1.01
C ALA A 151 8.03 -3.30 0.29
N LEU A 152 6.80 -2.74 0.31
CA LEU A 152 6.54 -1.41 -0.26
C LEU A 152 7.41 -0.32 0.39
N ALA A 153 7.51 -0.35 1.72
CA ALA A 153 8.33 0.61 2.45
C ALA A 153 9.83 0.47 2.10
N GLU A 154 10.33 -0.76 2.02
CA GLU A 154 11.72 -1.07 1.65
C GLU A 154 12.04 -0.59 0.22
N TYR A 155 11.21 -0.97 -0.76
CA TYR A 155 11.44 -0.61 -2.15
C TYR A 155 11.30 0.89 -2.42
N ARG A 156 10.43 1.60 -1.69
CA ARG A 156 10.40 3.07 -1.70
C ARG A 156 11.66 3.68 -1.11
N GLY A 157 12.25 3.05 -0.09
CA GLY A 157 13.56 3.43 0.44
C GLY A 157 14.66 3.30 -0.62
N TYR A 158 14.68 2.20 -1.36
CA TYR A 158 15.62 2.03 -2.48
C TYR A 158 15.41 3.07 -3.58
N GLU A 159 14.17 3.32 -3.98
CA GLU A 159 13.82 4.34 -4.99
C GLU A 159 14.26 5.73 -4.55
N ALA A 160 13.97 6.13 -3.32
CA ALA A 160 14.37 7.43 -2.75
C ALA A 160 15.89 7.58 -2.65
N GLY A 161 16.63 6.47 -2.46
CA GLY A 161 18.09 6.41 -2.49
C GLY A 161 18.69 6.45 -3.91
N GLY A 162 17.86 6.59 -4.95
CA GLY A 162 18.29 6.62 -6.36
C GLY A 162 18.24 5.24 -7.06
N GLY A 163 17.74 4.21 -6.38
CA GLY A 163 17.62 2.86 -6.92
C GLY A 163 18.96 2.18 -7.20
N TRP A 164 19.02 1.45 -8.29
CA TRP A 164 20.22 0.75 -8.74
C TRP A 164 20.45 0.95 -10.24
N LYS A 165 21.71 0.83 -10.64
CA LYS A 165 22.09 0.87 -12.05
C LYS A 165 21.80 -0.48 -12.72
N PRO A 166 21.41 -0.47 -14.00
CA PRO A 166 21.23 -1.71 -14.74
C PRO A 166 22.57 -2.42 -14.96
N ILE A 167 22.55 -3.74 -14.83
CA ILE A 167 23.69 -4.61 -15.16
C ILE A 167 23.74 -4.73 -16.69
N PRO A 168 24.90 -4.46 -17.33
CA PRO A 168 25.01 -4.57 -18.79
C PRO A 168 24.73 -5.99 -19.30
N GLY A 169 24.13 -6.09 -20.49
CA GLY A 169 23.92 -7.36 -21.20
C GLY A 169 25.21 -8.08 -21.57
N GLY A 170 25.10 -9.33 -21.98
CA GLY A 170 26.22 -10.17 -22.41
C GLY A 170 26.09 -11.62 -21.97
N ASP A 171 27.16 -12.41 -22.02
CA ASP A 171 27.15 -13.82 -21.65
C ASP A 171 26.67 -14.05 -20.21
N LYS A 172 26.16 -15.26 -19.95
CA LYS A 172 25.72 -15.69 -18.61
C LYS A 172 26.85 -15.53 -17.59
N LEU A 173 26.51 -14.88 -16.45
CA LEU A 173 27.46 -14.79 -15.33
C LEU A 173 27.28 -16.01 -14.42
N ARG A 174 28.40 -16.63 -14.08
CA ARG A 174 28.48 -17.80 -13.19
C ARG A 174 29.78 -17.81 -12.42
N LYS A 175 29.87 -18.67 -11.43
CA LYS A 175 31.07 -18.84 -10.62
C LYS A 175 32.34 -18.92 -11.49
N GLY A 176 33.33 -18.14 -11.12
CA GLY A 176 34.58 -17.97 -11.85
C GLY A 176 34.60 -16.80 -12.84
N ALA A 177 33.43 -16.22 -13.19
CA ALA A 177 33.38 -15.00 -14.02
C ALA A 177 34.06 -13.82 -13.31
N ARG A 178 34.61 -12.88 -14.11
CA ARG A 178 35.32 -11.68 -13.62
C ARG A 178 35.01 -10.47 -14.50
N GLY A 179 35.22 -9.29 -13.94
CA GLY A 179 35.13 -8.03 -14.68
C GLY A 179 34.00 -7.12 -14.24
N GLU A 180 33.81 -6.01 -14.97
CA GLU A 180 32.89 -4.92 -14.61
C GLU A 180 31.42 -5.38 -14.45
N ARG A 181 30.97 -6.33 -15.24
CA ARG A 181 29.61 -6.88 -15.12
C ARG A 181 29.40 -7.63 -13.80
N VAL A 182 30.46 -8.28 -13.25
CA VAL A 182 30.41 -8.92 -11.93
C VAL A 182 30.37 -7.85 -10.83
N THR A 183 31.12 -6.75 -10.99
CA THR A 183 31.03 -5.61 -10.08
C THR A 183 29.62 -5.03 -10.06
N ALA A 184 29.02 -4.75 -11.23
CA ALA A 184 27.66 -4.26 -11.33
C ALA A 184 26.61 -5.21 -10.71
N LEU A 185 26.79 -6.54 -10.88
CA LEU A 185 25.96 -7.54 -10.23
C LEU A 185 26.10 -7.49 -8.69
N LYS A 186 27.31 -7.39 -8.18
CA LYS A 186 27.56 -7.29 -6.74
C LYS A 186 26.93 -6.01 -6.15
N GLU A 187 27.15 -4.86 -6.80
CA GLU A 187 26.50 -3.59 -6.40
C GLU A 187 24.98 -3.74 -6.35
N ARG A 188 24.37 -4.41 -7.33
CA ARG A 188 22.93 -4.65 -7.39
C ARG A 188 22.44 -5.54 -6.23
N LEU A 189 23.15 -6.63 -5.93
CA LEU A 189 22.81 -7.56 -4.85
C LEU A 189 23.05 -6.95 -3.45
N VAL A 190 24.05 -6.09 -3.32
CA VAL A 190 24.28 -5.32 -2.07
C VAL A 190 23.16 -4.30 -1.84
N ALA A 191 22.71 -3.63 -2.89
CA ALA A 191 21.64 -2.62 -2.78
C ALA A 191 20.33 -3.17 -2.20
N THR A 192 20.03 -4.45 -2.37
CA THR A 192 18.84 -5.12 -1.86
C THR A 192 19.11 -6.15 -0.76
N GLY A 193 20.35 -6.20 -0.25
CA GLY A 193 20.72 -6.98 0.94
C GLY A 193 20.87 -8.50 0.73
N GLU A 194 20.96 -8.95 -0.52
CA GLU A 194 21.32 -10.35 -0.81
C GLU A 194 22.81 -10.63 -0.62
N LEU A 195 23.67 -9.61 -0.76
CA LEU A 195 25.11 -9.69 -0.63
C LEU A 195 25.64 -8.67 0.38
N ASP A 196 26.66 -9.02 1.15
CA ASP A 196 27.32 -8.10 2.06
C ASP A 196 28.21 -7.09 1.30
N GLY A 197 28.25 -5.84 1.78
CA GLY A 197 29.03 -4.78 1.14
C GLY A 197 30.55 -5.01 1.12
N SER A 198 31.09 -5.84 2.00
CA SER A 198 32.50 -6.23 1.99
C SER A 198 32.91 -7.02 0.74
N GLU A 199 31.96 -7.67 0.08
CA GLU A 199 32.17 -8.42 -1.14
C GLU A 199 32.44 -7.55 -2.39
N LEU A 200 32.28 -6.23 -2.27
CA LEU A 200 32.65 -5.27 -3.33
C LEU A 200 34.16 -5.10 -3.53
N ALA A 201 34.99 -5.65 -2.64
CA ALA A 201 36.45 -5.50 -2.67
C ALA A 201 37.12 -6.11 -3.93
N ASN A 202 36.42 -6.98 -4.65
CA ASN A 202 36.92 -7.61 -5.88
C ASN A 202 35.82 -7.80 -6.94
N ASN A 203 36.21 -8.08 -8.15
CA ASN A 203 35.31 -8.28 -9.30
C ASN A 203 35.15 -9.77 -9.69
N VAL A 204 35.23 -10.68 -8.71
CA VAL A 204 35.13 -12.13 -8.94
C VAL A 204 33.75 -12.62 -8.55
N PHE A 205 33.12 -13.41 -9.42
CA PHE A 205 31.94 -14.19 -9.09
C PHE A 205 32.37 -15.44 -8.32
N ASP A 206 32.44 -15.36 -7.04
CA ASP A 206 32.84 -16.43 -6.13
C ASP A 206 31.63 -17.17 -5.52
N ALA A 207 31.86 -17.96 -4.47
CA ALA A 207 30.79 -18.73 -3.83
C ALA A 207 29.78 -17.83 -3.08
N ALA A 208 30.20 -16.70 -2.53
CA ALA A 208 29.31 -15.76 -1.84
C ALA A 208 28.34 -15.13 -2.82
N VAL A 209 28.81 -14.69 -3.98
CA VAL A 209 27.98 -14.15 -5.07
C VAL A 209 27.01 -15.21 -5.62
N GLU A 210 27.48 -16.46 -5.80
CA GLU A 210 26.60 -17.57 -6.22
C GLU A 210 25.45 -17.79 -5.26
N GLN A 211 25.72 -17.78 -3.95
CA GLN A 211 24.67 -17.91 -2.93
C GLN A 211 23.69 -16.71 -2.93
N ALA A 212 24.22 -15.50 -3.09
CA ALA A 212 23.38 -14.30 -3.20
C ALA A 212 22.47 -14.35 -4.44
N VAL A 213 22.97 -14.81 -5.58
CA VAL A 213 22.18 -15.02 -6.79
C VAL A 213 21.08 -16.08 -6.56
N ARG A 214 21.40 -17.21 -5.91
CA ARG A 214 20.42 -18.25 -5.57
C ARG A 214 19.32 -17.69 -4.65
N LYS A 215 19.69 -16.94 -3.63
CA LYS A 215 18.75 -16.28 -2.71
C LYS A 215 17.84 -15.31 -3.47
N TYR A 216 18.43 -14.49 -4.37
CA TYR A 216 17.67 -13.59 -5.24
C TYR A 216 16.68 -14.35 -6.13
N GLN A 217 17.14 -15.42 -6.77
CA GLN A 217 16.31 -16.25 -7.67
C GLN A 217 15.13 -16.87 -6.89
N GLU A 218 15.38 -17.43 -5.71
CA GLU A 218 14.35 -18.00 -4.83
C GLU A 218 13.31 -16.96 -4.43
N THR A 219 13.76 -15.80 -3.94
CA THR A 219 12.87 -14.70 -3.51
C THR A 219 12.02 -14.15 -4.65
N ASN A 220 12.55 -14.15 -5.88
CA ASN A 220 11.87 -13.62 -7.07
C ASN A 220 11.17 -14.68 -7.92
N GLY A 221 11.05 -15.94 -7.43
CA GLY A 221 10.34 -17.02 -8.12
C GLY A 221 11.00 -17.45 -9.43
N LEU A 222 12.33 -17.29 -9.55
CA LEU A 222 13.12 -17.71 -10.69
C LEU A 222 13.67 -19.13 -10.50
N TYR A 223 14.17 -19.73 -11.58
CA TYR A 223 14.86 -21.01 -11.49
C TYR A 223 16.16 -20.85 -10.69
N VAL A 224 16.33 -21.62 -9.61
CA VAL A 224 17.41 -21.46 -8.62
C VAL A 224 18.64 -22.29 -9.03
N ASP A 225 19.46 -21.75 -9.93
CA ASP A 225 20.68 -22.39 -10.40
C ASP A 225 21.99 -21.63 -10.04
N GLY A 226 21.85 -20.42 -9.49
CA GLY A 226 22.99 -19.55 -9.15
C GLY A 226 23.68 -18.94 -10.38
N VAL A 227 23.03 -18.98 -11.56
CA VAL A 227 23.55 -18.41 -12.83
C VAL A 227 22.74 -17.19 -13.18
N VAL A 228 23.36 -16.08 -13.54
CA VAL A 228 22.71 -14.91 -14.10
C VAL A 228 22.57 -15.09 -15.61
N GLY A 229 21.49 -15.76 -16.04
CA GLY A 229 21.04 -15.82 -17.42
C GLY A 229 20.05 -14.70 -17.73
N ASP A 230 19.42 -14.75 -18.91
CA ASP A 230 18.55 -13.68 -19.42
C ASP A 230 17.41 -13.33 -18.44
N SER A 231 16.64 -14.32 -17.98
CA SER A 231 15.51 -14.09 -17.06
C SER A 231 15.94 -13.52 -15.71
N THR A 232 17.11 -13.97 -15.18
CA THR A 232 17.65 -13.44 -13.92
C THR A 232 18.15 -12.01 -14.14
N LEU A 233 18.81 -11.73 -15.25
CA LEU A 233 19.30 -10.40 -15.61
C LEU A 233 18.14 -9.40 -15.80
N GLU A 234 17.10 -9.79 -16.54
CA GLU A 234 15.88 -8.99 -16.70
C GLU A 234 15.26 -8.65 -15.37
N SER A 235 15.11 -9.64 -14.48
CA SER A 235 14.56 -9.43 -13.13
C SER A 235 15.44 -8.48 -12.30
N LEU A 236 16.77 -8.65 -12.31
CA LEU A 236 17.71 -7.78 -11.58
C LEU A 236 17.65 -6.33 -12.09
N ASN A 237 17.41 -6.15 -13.39
CA ASN A 237 17.38 -4.86 -14.06
C ASN A 237 16.03 -4.13 -13.96
N VAL A 238 14.99 -4.74 -13.38
CA VAL A 238 13.74 -4.00 -13.11
C VAL A 238 14.03 -2.84 -12.15
N PRO A 239 13.75 -1.58 -12.53
CA PRO A 239 14.02 -0.42 -11.67
C PRO A 239 13.25 -0.47 -10.35
N ALA A 240 13.78 0.18 -9.31
CA ALA A 240 13.13 0.22 -7.98
C ALA A 240 11.71 0.79 -8.04
N GLY A 241 11.47 1.86 -8.79
CA GLY A 241 10.14 2.45 -8.98
C GLY A 241 9.15 1.49 -9.66
N GLU A 242 9.60 0.67 -10.62
CA GLU A 242 8.75 -0.35 -11.23
C GLU A 242 8.40 -1.46 -10.23
N ARG A 243 9.32 -1.83 -9.32
CA ARG A 243 9.02 -2.76 -8.23
C ARG A 243 7.99 -2.16 -7.26
N VAL A 244 8.11 -0.87 -6.93
CA VAL A 244 7.09 -0.14 -6.15
C VAL A 244 5.73 -0.25 -6.82
N ASN A 245 5.64 0.02 -8.12
CA ASN A 245 4.39 -0.09 -8.89
C ASN A 245 3.81 -1.51 -8.86
N GLN A 246 4.64 -2.54 -9.05
CA GLN A 246 4.23 -3.94 -8.97
C GLN A 246 3.65 -4.30 -7.60
N ILE A 247 4.27 -3.82 -6.51
CA ILE A 247 3.79 -4.06 -5.15
C ILE A 247 2.47 -3.32 -4.91
N VAL A 248 2.36 -2.06 -5.34
CA VAL A 248 1.13 -1.25 -5.24
C VAL A 248 -0.04 -1.94 -5.96
N LEU A 249 0.18 -2.41 -7.19
CA LEU A 249 -0.84 -3.16 -7.94
C LEU A 249 -1.20 -4.49 -7.27
N THR A 250 -0.24 -5.14 -6.61
CA THR A 250 -0.50 -6.38 -5.89
C THR A 250 -1.32 -6.12 -4.63
N LEU A 251 -1.02 -5.06 -3.87
CA LEU A 251 -1.85 -4.62 -2.74
C LEU A 251 -3.28 -4.31 -3.18
N GLU A 252 -3.44 -3.65 -4.34
CA GLU A 252 -4.76 -3.37 -4.91
C GLU A 252 -5.54 -4.66 -5.20
N ARG A 253 -4.90 -5.66 -5.82
CA ARG A 253 -5.52 -6.96 -6.08
C ARG A 253 -5.96 -7.67 -4.81
N TRP A 254 -5.17 -7.59 -3.74
CA TRP A 254 -5.55 -8.18 -2.44
C TRP A 254 -6.76 -7.51 -1.81
N ARG A 255 -6.97 -6.20 -2.00
CA ARG A 255 -8.18 -5.48 -1.54
C ARG A 255 -9.44 -5.89 -2.31
N MET A 256 -9.31 -6.34 -3.56
CA MET A 256 -10.44 -6.83 -4.36
C MET A 256 -10.96 -8.19 -3.87
N LEU A 257 -10.16 -8.97 -3.16
CA LEU A 257 -10.56 -10.25 -2.59
C LEU A 257 -11.46 -10.04 -1.37
N PRO A 258 -12.31 -11.04 -1.01
CA PRO A 258 -12.99 -11.02 0.28
C PRO A 258 -11.98 -10.78 1.40
N ARG A 259 -12.32 -9.98 2.39
CA ARG A 259 -11.42 -9.63 3.50
C ARG A 259 -10.80 -10.86 4.18
N SER A 260 -11.56 -11.95 4.28
CA SER A 260 -11.12 -13.26 4.75
C SER A 260 -11.77 -14.35 3.91
N LEU A 261 -11.01 -15.38 3.56
CA LEU A 261 -11.51 -16.60 2.91
C LEU A 261 -11.96 -17.67 3.93
N GLY A 262 -11.98 -17.30 5.22
CA GLY A 262 -12.29 -18.22 6.30
C GLY A 262 -11.08 -19.05 6.74
N PRO A 263 -11.28 -20.00 7.71
CA PRO A 263 -10.18 -20.75 8.31
C PRO A 263 -9.59 -21.81 7.38
N ARG A 264 -10.29 -22.19 6.32
CA ARG A 264 -9.86 -23.22 5.37
C ARG A 264 -10.07 -22.77 3.95
N PHE A 265 -9.00 -22.70 3.17
CA PHE A 265 -9.08 -22.39 1.74
C PHE A 265 -7.88 -22.97 0.98
N VAL A 266 -8.02 -23.04 -0.32
CA VAL A 266 -6.94 -23.41 -1.24
C VAL A 266 -6.60 -22.19 -2.08
N LEU A 267 -5.33 -21.81 -2.10
CA LEU A 267 -4.81 -20.75 -2.95
C LEU A 267 -3.92 -21.38 -4.03
N VAL A 268 -4.29 -21.16 -5.29
CA VAL A 268 -3.48 -21.59 -6.44
C VAL A 268 -2.76 -20.39 -7.02
N ASN A 269 -1.44 -20.37 -6.94
CA ASN A 269 -0.61 -19.37 -7.60
C ASN A 269 -0.20 -19.92 -8.98
N ILE A 270 -0.92 -19.51 -10.02
CA ILE A 270 -0.70 -19.97 -11.39
C ILE A 270 0.69 -19.56 -11.90
N ALA A 271 1.20 -18.41 -11.48
CA ALA A 271 2.47 -17.87 -11.95
C ALA A 271 3.68 -18.71 -11.53
N ASN A 272 3.63 -19.36 -10.35
CA ASN A 272 4.71 -20.22 -9.85
C ASN A 272 4.33 -21.70 -9.76
N TYR A 273 3.13 -22.08 -10.24
CA TYR A 273 2.60 -23.45 -10.21
C TYR A 273 2.51 -24.06 -8.79
N HIS A 274 2.28 -23.20 -7.77
CA HIS A 274 2.15 -23.68 -6.40
C HIS A 274 0.69 -23.65 -5.93
N LEU A 275 0.30 -24.69 -5.21
CA LEU A 275 -0.96 -24.78 -4.49
C LEU A 275 -0.66 -24.71 -3.00
N TYR A 276 -1.35 -23.82 -2.30
CA TYR A 276 -1.29 -23.68 -0.84
C TYR A 276 -2.64 -24.11 -0.27
N ALA A 277 -2.65 -25.12 0.58
CA ALA A 277 -3.81 -25.45 1.41
C ALA A 277 -3.61 -24.75 2.77
N VAL A 278 -4.52 -23.86 3.12
CA VAL A 278 -4.50 -23.12 4.38
C VAL A 278 -5.57 -23.72 5.30
N GLN A 279 -5.18 -24.04 6.52
CA GLN A 279 -6.07 -24.50 7.57
C GLN A 279 -5.68 -23.79 8.87
N ASP A 280 -6.65 -23.13 9.50
CA ASP A 280 -6.55 -22.48 10.81
C ASP A 280 -5.30 -21.57 10.90
N ASN A 281 -5.39 -20.37 10.34
CA ASN A 281 -4.36 -19.34 10.32
C ASN A 281 -3.93 -18.90 11.71
#